data_c83f095e75aa7cce84cf1d9d21cee8aa
#
_entry.id   c83f095e75aa7cce84cf1d9d21cee8aa
#
_cell.length_a   1.000
_cell.length_b   1.000
_cell.length_c   1.000
_cell.angle_alpha   90.00
_cell.angle_beta   90.00
_cell.angle_gamma   90.00
#
_symmetry.space_group_name_H-M   'P 1'
#
loop_
_entity.id
_entity.type
_entity.pdbx_description
1 polymer ?
#
loop_
_entity_poly.entity_id
_entity_poly.type
_entity_poly.pdbx_seq_one_letter_code
_entity_poly.pdbx_strand_id
1 'polypeptide(L)'
;MIDFLTYVKYSKLLQKNKFYTNKGVDRREMKKRQVSLSCALLPVIFLVAILFYSVQIAKLEVHIPIFISAIFAGFVALICKYATWDELEDGVVETIKMSMRAILILMIIGMVIGSWILSGIVPSMIYYGLKIINPMVFLPVAVIICSIVSISTGSSWSTASTVGIALVGIGEGLGLPRPMIAGAIISGAYFGDKLSPMSDTTTLAPAMAGGTLFDHIKHMLYSTVPSYIITLIGFIILS
;
A
#
# COMPACT_ATOMS: atom_id res chain seq x y z
N MET A 1 10.47 12.51 23.97
CA MET A 1 9.54 13.23 24.91
C MET A 1 8.44 14.02 24.17
N ILE A 2 8.56 14.25 22.87
CA ILE A 2 7.55 14.92 22.03
C ILE A 2 6.42 13.96 21.62
N ASP A 3 6.70 12.63 21.53
CA ASP A 3 5.74 11.65 21.02
C ASP A 3 4.61 11.27 22.00
N PHE A 4 4.84 11.34 23.29
CA PHE A 4 3.80 11.00 24.27
C PHE A 4 2.66 12.03 24.31
N LEU A 5 2.97 13.31 24.17
CA LEU A 5 1.98 14.39 24.13
C LEU A 5 1.19 14.37 22.82
N THR A 6 1.83 14.00 21.71
CA THR A 6 1.17 13.81 20.39
C THR A 6 0.23 12.62 20.45
N TYR A 7 0.63 11.50 21.06
CA TYR A 7 -0.21 10.31 21.24
C TYR A 7 -1.44 10.59 22.10
N VAL A 8 -1.26 11.31 23.23
CA VAL A 8 -2.39 11.70 24.11
C VAL A 8 -3.33 12.69 23.41
N LYS A 9 -2.80 13.57 22.57
CA LYS A 9 -3.60 14.50 21.77
C LYS A 9 -4.37 13.76 20.67
N TYR A 10 -3.77 12.74 20.03
CA TYR A 10 -4.43 11.89 19.03
C TYR A 10 -5.49 10.98 19.67
N SER A 11 -5.23 10.41 20.82
CA SER A 11 -6.23 9.58 21.53
C SER A 11 -7.44 10.41 21.99
N LYS A 12 -7.23 11.66 22.41
CA LYS A 12 -8.32 12.62 22.71
C LYS A 12 -9.06 13.08 21.46
N LEU A 13 -8.39 13.19 20.31
CA LEU A 13 -9.03 13.47 19.02
C LEU A 13 -9.86 12.28 18.53
N LEU A 14 -9.42 11.05 18.73
CA LEU A 14 -10.19 9.84 18.44
C LEU A 14 -11.40 9.68 19.37
N GLN A 15 -11.28 10.07 20.65
CA GLN A 15 -12.44 10.17 21.55
C GLN A 15 -13.39 11.32 21.17
N LYS A 16 -12.87 12.42 20.65
CA LYS A 16 -13.67 13.56 20.16
C LYS A 16 -14.37 13.25 18.83
N ASN A 17 -13.79 12.40 17.99
CA ASN A 17 -14.45 11.88 16.78
C ASN A 17 -15.64 10.97 17.09
N LYS A 18 -15.73 10.40 18.28
CA LYS A 18 -16.98 9.76 18.77
C LYS A 18 -18.15 10.75 18.84
N PHE A 19 -17.86 12.06 18.87
CA PHE A 19 -18.88 13.11 18.94
C PHE A 19 -19.43 13.54 17.57
N TYR A 20 -18.69 13.28 16.47
CA TYR A 20 -19.15 13.60 15.12
C TYR A 20 -19.95 12.47 14.45
N THR A 21 -19.98 11.27 15.04
CA THR A 21 -20.84 10.16 14.60
C THR A 21 -22.28 10.28 15.13
N ASN A 22 -22.62 11.37 15.82
CA ASN A 22 -23.95 11.52 16.45
C ASN A 22 -24.80 12.61 15.76
N LYS A 23 -24.82 12.65 14.43
CA LYS A 23 -25.91 13.30 13.70
C LYS A 23 -26.63 12.25 12.85
N GLY A 24 -27.66 11.64 13.43
CA GLY A 24 -28.84 11.22 12.72
C GLY A 24 -28.92 9.80 12.18
N VAL A 25 -27.91 8.94 12.37
CA VAL A 25 -28.10 7.51 12.09
C VAL A 25 -28.22 6.76 13.41
N ASP A 26 -29.44 6.44 13.78
CA ASP A 26 -29.72 5.58 14.93
C ASP A 26 -29.11 4.20 14.66
N ARG A 27 -27.96 3.91 15.32
CA ARG A 27 -27.30 2.61 15.22
C ARG A 27 -28.17 1.44 15.69
N ARG A 28 -29.36 1.70 16.23
CA ARG A 28 -30.33 0.67 16.65
C ARG A 28 -31.15 0.13 15.50
N GLU A 29 -31.20 0.81 14.35
CA GLU A 29 -31.91 0.36 13.16
C GLU A 29 -31.03 -0.28 12.07
N MET A 30 -29.72 -0.34 12.23
CA MET A 30 -28.93 -1.29 11.48
C MET A 30 -29.24 -2.72 11.98
N LYS A 31 -30.46 -3.14 11.83
CA LYS A 31 -30.85 -4.54 11.78
C LYS A 31 -29.85 -5.16 10.82
N LYS A 32 -28.92 -6.00 11.31
CA LYS A 32 -27.95 -6.71 10.48
C LYS A 32 -28.76 -7.39 9.38
N ARG A 33 -28.88 -6.73 8.23
CA ARG A 33 -29.49 -7.35 7.04
C ARG A 33 -28.53 -8.48 6.71
N GLN A 34 -28.95 -9.70 7.02
CA GLN A 34 -28.14 -10.89 6.70
C GLN A 34 -28.06 -10.97 5.19
N VAL A 35 -26.90 -10.67 4.65
CA VAL A 35 -26.64 -10.77 3.21
C VAL A 35 -26.66 -12.24 2.85
N SER A 36 -27.50 -12.63 1.90
CA SER A 36 -27.49 -13.99 1.35
C SER A 36 -26.13 -14.27 0.72
N LEU A 37 -25.56 -15.42 0.99
CA LEU A 37 -24.27 -15.82 0.45
C LEU A 37 -24.23 -15.72 -1.09
N SER A 38 -25.34 -16.09 -1.75
CA SER A 38 -25.47 -16.01 -3.21
C SER A 38 -25.35 -14.56 -3.72
N CYS A 39 -26.01 -13.59 -3.06
CA CYS A 39 -25.90 -12.19 -3.45
C CYS A 39 -24.51 -11.58 -3.14
N ALA A 40 -23.83 -12.06 -2.09
CA ALA A 40 -22.49 -11.61 -1.76
C ALA A 40 -21.42 -12.17 -2.74
N LEU A 41 -21.59 -13.39 -3.22
CA LEU A 41 -20.66 -14.03 -4.16
C LEU A 41 -20.81 -13.51 -5.60
N LEU A 42 -21.99 -13.04 -5.99
CA LEU A 42 -22.27 -12.61 -7.36
C LEU A 42 -21.36 -11.50 -7.86
N PRO A 43 -21.09 -10.39 -7.10
CA PRO A 43 -20.12 -9.38 -7.49
C PRO A 43 -18.69 -9.91 -7.58
N VAL A 44 -18.32 -10.85 -6.71
CA VAL A 44 -16.97 -11.44 -6.70
C VAL A 44 -16.76 -12.31 -7.94
N ILE A 45 -17.73 -13.17 -8.29
CA ILE A 45 -17.68 -14.00 -9.48
C ILE A 45 -17.64 -13.12 -10.74
N PHE A 46 -18.45 -12.06 -10.77
CA PHE A 46 -18.45 -11.12 -11.89
C PHE A 46 -17.09 -10.42 -12.02
N LEU A 47 -16.49 -9.94 -10.92
CA LEU A 47 -15.16 -9.33 -10.91
C LEU A 47 -14.10 -10.27 -11.49
N VAL A 48 -14.07 -11.52 -11.02
CA VAL A 48 -13.10 -12.53 -11.49
C VAL A 48 -13.30 -12.80 -12.99
N ALA A 49 -14.54 -12.98 -13.43
CA ALA A 49 -14.86 -13.28 -14.82
C ALA A 49 -14.47 -12.11 -15.75
N ILE A 50 -14.82 -10.88 -15.39
CA ILE A 50 -14.53 -9.70 -16.22
C ILE A 50 -13.05 -9.37 -16.24
N LEU A 51 -12.33 -9.57 -15.12
CA LEU A 51 -10.86 -9.42 -15.07
C LEU A 51 -10.19 -10.45 -15.97
N PHE A 52 -10.60 -11.72 -15.88
CA PHE A 52 -10.05 -12.76 -16.74
C PHE A 52 -10.27 -12.46 -18.21
N TYR A 53 -11.50 -12.10 -18.60
CA TYR A 53 -11.82 -11.71 -19.98
C TYR A 53 -11.00 -10.50 -20.44
N SER A 54 -10.95 -9.44 -19.63
CA SER A 54 -10.28 -8.18 -20.00
C SER A 54 -8.78 -8.34 -20.13
N VAL A 55 -8.13 -9.06 -19.22
CA VAL A 55 -6.67 -9.20 -19.22
C VAL A 55 -6.23 -10.26 -20.23
N GLN A 56 -6.87 -11.43 -20.28
CA GLN A 56 -6.41 -12.54 -21.11
C GLN A 56 -6.89 -12.46 -22.56
N ILE A 57 -8.11 -12.00 -22.80
CA ILE A 57 -8.72 -12.01 -24.14
C ILE A 57 -8.65 -10.62 -24.76
N ALA A 58 -9.15 -9.59 -24.07
CA ALA A 58 -9.24 -8.24 -24.61
C ALA A 58 -7.94 -7.43 -24.48
N LYS A 59 -6.97 -7.89 -23.69
CA LYS A 59 -5.68 -7.21 -23.39
C LYS A 59 -5.88 -5.76 -22.92
N LEU A 60 -6.95 -5.51 -22.17
CA LEU A 60 -7.27 -4.21 -21.59
C LEU A 60 -6.57 -4.04 -20.25
N GLU A 61 -6.40 -2.78 -19.84
CA GLU A 61 -5.90 -2.44 -18.52
C GLU A 61 -6.88 -2.86 -17.42
N VAL A 62 -6.36 -3.30 -16.28
CA VAL A 62 -7.14 -3.84 -15.15
C VAL A 62 -8.08 -2.82 -14.49
N HIS A 63 -7.84 -1.52 -14.67
CA HIS A 63 -8.61 -0.46 -14.03
C HIS A 63 -10.06 -0.39 -14.53
N ILE A 64 -10.27 -0.58 -15.83
CA ILE A 64 -11.60 -0.55 -16.46
C ILE A 64 -12.51 -1.66 -15.93
N PRO A 65 -12.09 -2.96 -15.95
CA PRO A 65 -12.92 -4.02 -15.42
C PRO A 65 -13.17 -3.91 -13.89
N ILE A 66 -12.22 -3.38 -13.12
CA ILE A 66 -12.44 -3.11 -11.69
C ILE A 66 -13.54 -2.06 -11.50
N PHE A 67 -13.51 -0.97 -12.28
CA PHE A 67 -14.51 0.09 -12.19
C PHE A 67 -15.92 -0.44 -12.58
N ILE A 68 -16.02 -1.21 -13.66
CA ILE A 68 -17.29 -1.85 -14.07
C ILE A 68 -17.80 -2.79 -12.98
N SER A 69 -16.90 -3.56 -12.35
CA SER A 69 -17.28 -4.47 -11.26
C SER A 69 -17.76 -3.74 -10.02
N ALA A 70 -17.19 -2.58 -9.72
CA ALA A 70 -17.66 -1.74 -8.60
C ALA A 70 -19.07 -1.21 -8.86
N ILE A 71 -19.39 -0.75 -10.09
CA ILE A 71 -20.72 -0.35 -10.49
C ILE A 71 -21.71 -1.53 -10.37
N PHE A 72 -21.30 -2.71 -10.85
CA PHE A 72 -22.13 -3.91 -10.78
C PHE A 72 -22.40 -4.32 -9.32
N ALA A 73 -21.41 -4.23 -8.43
CA ALA A 73 -21.57 -4.52 -7.02
C ALA A 73 -22.57 -3.55 -6.36
N GLY A 74 -22.51 -2.26 -6.67
CA GLY A 74 -23.48 -1.26 -6.22
C GLY A 74 -24.88 -1.57 -6.71
N PHE A 75 -25.03 -1.95 -7.97
CA PHE A 75 -26.32 -2.34 -8.57
C PHE A 75 -26.92 -3.57 -7.89
N VAL A 76 -26.12 -4.60 -7.64
CA VAL A 76 -26.55 -5.79 -6.89
C VAL A 76 -26.99 -5.43 -5.47
N ALA A 77 -26.26 -4.54 -4.79
CA ALA A 77 -26.62 -4.10 -3.44
C ALA A 77 -27.97 -3.39 -3.41
N LEU A 78 -28.27 -2.56 -4.42
CA LEU A 78 -29.57 -1.87 -4.55
C LEU A 78 -30.71 -2.84 -4.87
N ILE A 79 -30.54 -3.75 -5.83
CA ILE A 79 -31.58 -4.72 -6.21
C ILE A 79 -31.89 -5.67 -5.05
N CYS A 80 -30.86 -6.16 -4.38
CA CYS A 80 -31.02 -7.04 -3.22
C CYS A 80 -31.49 -6.28 -1.97
N LYS A 81 -31.68 -4.95 -2.05
CA LYS A 81 -32.10 -4.07 -0.94
C LYS A 81 -31.19 -4.15 0.28
N TYR A 82 -29.90 -4.35 0.08
CA TYR A 82 -28.89 -4.35 1.14
C TYR A 82 -28.39 -2.95 1.46
N ALA A 83 -28.41 -2.05 0.47
CA ALA A 83 -28.05 -0.66 0.64
C ALA A 83 -29.07 0.24 -0.08
N THR A 84 -29.20 1.47 0.38
CA THR A 84 -29.87 2.55 -0.33
C THR A 84 -28.86 3.32 -1.18
N TRP A 85 -29.36 4.17 -2.07
CA TRP A 85 -28.49 5.03 -2.89
C TRP A 85 -27.64 5.96 -2.01
N ASP A 86 -28.25 6.56 -1.00
CA ASP A 86 -27.56 7.47 -0.08
C ASP A 86 -26.45 6.76 0.70
N GLU A 87 -26.68 5.52 1.16
CA GLU A 87 -25.66 4.71 1.83
C GLU A 87 -24.49 4.36 0.91
N LEU A 88 -24.74 4.13 -0.39
CA LEU A 88 -23.67 3.90 -1.38
C LEU A 88 -22.88 5.17 -1.64
N GLU A 89 -23.55 6.30 -1.79
CA GLU A 89 -22.90 7.61 -1.99
C GLU A 89 -22.02 7.98 -0.79
N ASP A 90 -22.55 7.85 0.42
CA ASP A 90 -21.79 8.08 1.65
C ASP A 90 -20.57 7.15 1.74
N GLY A 91 -20.73 5.88 1.40
CA GLY A 91 -19.64 4.90 1.36
C GLY A 91 -18.53 5.27 0.37
N VAL A 92 -18.89 5.75 -0.82
CA VAL A 92 -17.94 6.24 -1.82
C VAL A 92 -17.19 7.48 -1.31
N VAL A 93 -17.91 8.45 -0.76
CA VAL A 93 -17.32 9.68 -0.20
C VAL A 93 -16.38 9.36 0.96
N GLU A 94 -16.75 8.45 1.86
CA GLU A 94 -15.90 8.03 2.97
C GLU A 94 -14.64 7.32 2.48
N THR A 95 -14.76 6.45 1.48
CA THR A 95 -13.61 5.77 0.86
C THR A 95 -12.65 6.77 0.20
N ILE A 96 -13.17 7.77 -0.51
CA ILE A 96 -12.37 8.85 -1.09
C ILE A 96 -11.63 9.63 0.02
N LYS A 97 -12.31 9.97 1.12
CA LYS A 97 -11.68 10.66 2.26
C LYS A 97 -10.54 9.85 2.86
N MET A 98 -10.71 8.54 3.02
CA MET A 98 -9.64 7.66 3.52
C MET A 98 -8.46 7.60 2.56
N SER A 99 -8.73 7.53 1.26
CA SER A 99 -7.70 7.45 0.21
C SER A 99 -6.99 8.77 -0.04
N MET A 100 -7.60 9.90 0.31
CA MET A 100 -7.08 11.24 0.01
C MET A 100 -5.69 11.48 0.59
N ARG A 101 -5.40 10.94 1.78
CA ARG A 101 -4.07 11.05 2.41
C ARG A 101 -3.00 10.40 1.54
N ALA A 102 -3.25 9.18 1.03
CA ALA A 102 -2.32 8.48 0.15
C ALA A 102 -2.12 9.22 -1.18
N ILE A 103 -3.19 9.74 -1.76
CA ILE A 103 -3.15 10.53 -3.00
C ILE A 103 -2.29 11.79 -2.82
N LEU A 104 -2.48 12.53 -1.73
CA LEU A 104 -1.69 13.73 -1.44
C LEU A 104 -0.20 13.41 -1.25
N ILE A 105 0.11 12.31 -0.55
CA ILE A 105 1.49 11.86 -0.38
C ILE A 105 2.11 11.55 -1.75
N LEU A 106 1.42 10.81 -2.62
CA LEU A 106 1.92 10.48 -3.97
C LEU A 106 2.12 11.75 -4.83
N MET A 107 1.24 12.74 -4.74
CA MET A 107 1.41 14.01 -5.44
C MET A 107 2.66 14.77 -4.95
N ILE A 108 2.87 14.86 -3.64
CA ILE A 108 4.06 15.52 -3.07
C ILE A 108 5.34 14.79 -3.48
N ILE A 109 5.34 13.46 -3.41
CA ILE A 109 6.46 12.63 -3.85
C ILE A 109 6.78 12.87 -5.34
N GLY A 110 5.75 12.93 -6.19
CA GLY A 110 5.93 13.26 -7.61
C GLY A 110 6.64 14.60 -7.84
N MET A 111 6.27 15.63 -7.08
CA MET A 111 6.96 16.93 -7.14
C MET A 111 8.42 16.84 -6.66
N VAL A 112 8.68 16.11 -5.57
CA VAL A 112 10.05 15.89 -5.06
C VAL A 112 10.90 15.16 -6.09
N ILE A 113 10.38 14.10 -6.71
CA ILE A 113 11.11 13.36 -7.76
C ILE A 113 11.43 14.26 -8.94
N GLY A 114 10.44 15.04 -9.41
CA GLY A 114 10.64 15.99 -10.49
C GLY A 114 11.77 17.00 -10.17
N SER A 115 11.78 17.53 -8.96
CA SER A 115 12.84 18.45 -8.51
C SER A 115 14.21 17.77 -8.43
N TRP A 116 14.28 16.51 -7.98
CA TRP A 116 15.54 15.74 -7.90
C TRP A 116 16.11 15.39 -9.27
N ILE A 117 15.27 15.13 -10.26
CA ILE A 117 15.70 14.91 -11.64
C ILE A 117 16.28 16.20 -12.22
N LEU A 118 15.55 17.31 -12.07
CA LEU A 118 15.95 18.61 -12.61
C LEU A 118 17.21 19.17 -11.93
N SER A 119 17.38 18.96 -10.63
CA SER A 119 18.57 19.39 -9.88
C SER A 119 19.82 18.54 -10.11
N GLY A 120 19.71 17.41 -10.84
CA GLY A 120 20.81 16.50 -11.09
C GLY A 120 21.09 15.52 -9.93
N ILE A 121 20.29 15.51 -8.88
CA ILE A 121 20.47 14.57 -7.75
C ILE A 121 20.35 13.13 -8.23
N VAL A 122 19.28 12.78 -8.95
CA VAL A 122 19.08 11.42 -9.47
C VAL A 122 20.20 11.01 -10.43
N PRO A 123 20.58 11.81 -11.46
CA PRO A 123 21.74 11.52 -12.30
C PRO A 123 23.04 11.32 -11.52
N SER A 124 23.29 12.14 -10.49
CA SER A 124 24.48 12.00 -9.66
C SER A 124 24.48 10.70 -8.86
N MET A 125 23.36 10.31 -8.28
CA MET A 125 23.18 9.04 -7.58
C MET A 125 23.43 7.85 -8.51
N ILE A 126 22.95 7.91 -9.74
CA ILE A 126 23.17 6.88 -10.77
C ILE A 126 24.67 6.81 -11.10
N TYR A 127 25.30 7.94 -11.38
CA TYR A 127 26.73 7.99 -11.74
C TYR A 127 27.64 7.40 -10.65
N TYR A 128 27.45 7.81 -9.40
CA TYR A 128 28.24 7.26 -8.29
C TYR A 128 27.85 5.82 -7.96
N GLY A 129 26.59 5.47 -8.06
CA GLY A 129 26.12 4.10 -7.86
C GLY A 129 26.75 3.11 -8.84
N LEU A 130 26.85 3.47 -10.12
CA LEU A 130 27.51 2.67 -11.15
C LEU A 130 29.01 2.47 -10.90
N LYS A 131 29.66 3.39 -10.18
CA LYS A 131 31.10 3.26 -9.83
C LYS A 131 31.35 2.37 -8.62
N ILE A 132 30.36 2.27 -7.71
CA ILE A 132 30.55 1.63 -6.40
C ILE A 132 29.96 0.22 -6.39
N ILE A 133 28.82 0.01 -7.08
CA ILE A 133 28.04 -1.22 -6.96
C ILE A 133 28.42 -2.19 -8.09
N ASN A 134 28.83 -3.40 -7.69
CA ASN A 134 29.09 -4.49 -8.63
C ASN A 134 27.75 -5.07 -9.11
N PRO A 135 27.55 -5.33 -10.42
CA PRO A 135 26.36 -5.96 -10.96
C PRO A 135 25.92 -7.24 -10.23
N MET A 136 26.87 -8.11 -9.87
CA MET A 136 26.62 -9.40 -9.22
C MET A 136 26.00 -9.31 -7.82
N VAL A 137 26.05 -8.16 -7.17
CA VAL A 137 25.48 -7.95 -5.83
C VAL A 137 24.41 -6.87 -5.80
N PHE A 138 24.07 -6.32 -6.96
CA PHE A 138 23.15 -5.19 -7.05
C PHE A 138 21.77 -5.50 -6.49
N LEU A 139 21.18 -6.63 -6.91
CA LEU A 139 19.81 -6.98 -6.51
C LEU A 139 19.67 -7.15 -4.98
N PRO A 140 20.49 -7.97 -4.31
CA PRO A 140 20.41 -8.09 -2.84
C PRO A 140 20.74 -6.77 -2.12
N VAL A 141 21.67 -5.97 -2.63
CA VAL A 141 21.98 -4.65 -2.07
C VAL A 141 20.79 -3.70 -2.21
N ALA A 142 20.10 -3.70 -3.34
CA ALA A 142 18.90 -2.91 -3.54
C ALA A 142 17.78 -3.30 -2.57
N VAL A 143 17.56 -4.60 -2.32
CA VAL A 143 16.63 -5.09 -1.30
C VAL A 143 16.99 -4.54 0.08
N ILE A 144 18.26 -4.64 0.48
CA ILE A 144 18.72 -4.19 1.82
C ILE A 144 18.57 -2.68 1.97
N ILE A 145 19.00 -1.89 0.99
CA ILE A 145 18.90 -0.43 1.02
C ILE A 145 17.43 -0.01 1.14
N CYS A 146 16.55 -0.57 0.31
CA CYS A 146 15.13 -0.26 0.37
C CYS A 146 14.51 -0.68 1.70
N SER A 147 14.95 -1.80 2.30
CA SER A 147 14.47 -2.24 3.61
C SER A 147 14.85 -1.25 4.72
N ILE A 148 16.10 -0.80 4.76
CA ILE A 148 16.59 0.17 5.77
C ILE A 148 15.85 1.50 5.64
N VAL A 149 15.74 2.02 4.42
CA VAL A 149 15.02 3.28 4.17
C VAL A 149 13.55 3.17 4.53
N SER A 150 12.89 2.06 4.17
CA SER A 150 11.48 1.85 4.44
C SER A 150 11.19 1.65 5.93
N ILE A 151 12.06 0.96 6.67
CA ILE A 151 11.94 0.87 8.15
C ILE A 151 12.01 2.27 8.76
N SER A 152 12.92 3.09 8.27
CA SER A 152 13.16 4.44 8.81
C SER A 152 12.03 5.42 8.47
N THR A 153 11.47 5.33 7.27
CA THR A 153 10.41 6.24 6.79
C THR A 153 8.99 5.75 7.12
N GLY A 154 8.82 4.45 7.34
CA GLY A 154 7.50 3.84 7.55
C GLY A 154 6.61 3.82 6.31
N SER A 155 7.19 3.88 5.11
CA SER A 155 6.42 3.94 3.88
C SER A 155 7.11 3.22 2.72
N SER A 156 6.50 2.14 2.25
CA SER A 156 6.95 1.44 1.05
C SER A 156 6.81 2.30 -0.21
N TRP A 157 5.75 3.10 -0.30
CA TRP A 157 5.52 4.00 -1.42
C TRP A 157 6.59 5.08 -1.54
N SER A 158 6.91 5.75 -0.42
CA SER A 158 7.95 6.76 -0.39
C SER A 158 9.30 6.18 -0.75
N THR A 159 9.65 5.01 -0.23
CA THR A 159 10.91 4.33 -0.51
C THR A 159 11.04 3.94 -1.97
N ALA A 160 10.03 3.27 -2.53
CA ALA A 160 10.05 2.83 -3.92
C ALA A 160 10.10 4.01 -4.89
N SER A 161 9.40 5.10 -4.59
CA SER A 161 9.32 6.26 -5.48
C SER A 161 10.47 7.27 -5.31
N THR A 162 11.29 7.17 -4.28
CA THR A 162 12.48 8.04 -4.11
C THR A 162 13.77 7.28 -4.39
N VAL A 163 14.27 6.54 -3.41
CA VAL A 163 15.50 5.74 -3.56
C VAL A 163 15.34 4.68 -4.66
N GLY A 164 14.15 4.10 -4.79
CA GLY A 164 13.86 3.10 -5.81
C GLY A 164 14.08 3.62 -7.22
N ILE A 165 13.72 4.86 -7.55
CA ILE A 165 13.95 5.44 -8.88
C ILE A 165 15.46 5.53 -9.20
N ALA A 166 16.27 5.96 -8.24
CA ALA A 166 17.72 5.98 -8.43
C ALA A 166 18.29 4.57 -8.63
N LEU A 167 17.80 3.59 -7.86
CA LEU A 167 18.19 2.19 -8.01
C LEU A 167 17.76 1.59 -9.36
N VAL A 168 16.59 1.98 -9.90
CA VAL A 168 16.19 1.58 -11.25
C VAL A 168 17.22 2.07 -12.27
N GLY A 169 17.60 3.36 -12.21
CA GLY A 169 18.59 3.92 -13.12
C GLY A 169 19.98 3.26 -13.00
N ILE A 170 20.41 2.92 -11.78
CA ILE A 170 21.67 2.19 -11.57
C ILE A 170 21.59 0.79 -12.15
N GLY A 171 20.52 0.03 -11.85
CA GLY A 171 20.35 -1.34 -12.32
C GLY A 171 20.25 -1.44 -13.84
N GLU A 172 19.54 -0.50 -14.49
CA GLU A 172 19.51 -0.42 -15.96
C GLU A 172 20.89 -0.09 -16.54
N GLY A 173 21.62 0.83 -15.93
CA GLY A 173 22.98 1.15 -16.33
C GLY A 173 23.96 -0.01 -16.16
N LEU A 174 23.69 -0.95 -15.24
CA LEU A 174 24.41 -2.21 -15.08
C LEU A 174 23.95 -3.32 -16.03
N GLY A 175 22.93 -3.07 -16.85
CA GLY A 175 22.39 -4.02 -17.82
C GLY A 175 21.40 -5.04 -17.26
N LEU A 176 20.87 -4.82 -16.04
CA LEU A 176 19.91 -5.73 -15.43
C LEU A 176 18.49 -5.52 -15.94
N PRO A 177 17.65 -6.58 -16.05
CA PRO A 177 16.28 -6.46 -16.48
C PRO A 177 15.40 -5.65 -15.52
N ARG A 178 14.64 -4.68 -16.03
CA ARG A 178 13.71 -3.83 -15.22
C ARG A 178 12.82 -4.60 -14.26
N PRO A 179 12.16 -5.72 -14.65
CA PRO A 179 11.30 -6.46 -13.73
C PRO A 179 12.05 -7.00 -12.52
N MET A 180 13.30 -7.43 -12.67
CA MET A 180 14.12 -7.93 -11.56
C MET A 180 14.50 -6.80 -10.60
N ILE A 181 14.90 -5.65 -11.14
CA ILE A 181 15.23 -4.45 -10.37
C ILE A 181 14.00 -3.99 -9.58
N ALA A 182 12.84 -3.88 -10.24
CA ALA A 182 11.59 -3.49 -9.60
C ALA A 182 11.18 -4.49 -8.50
N GLY A 183 11.33 -5.79 -8.76
CA GLY A 183 11.07 -6.85 -7.77
C GLY A 183 11.94 -6.70 -6.52
N ALA A 184 13.22 -6.43 -6.67
CA ALA A 184 14.14 -6.22 -5.56
C ALA A 184 13.77 -4.97 -4.72
N ILE A 185 13.50 -3.85 -5.38
CA ILE A 185 13.10 -2.59 -4.74
C ILE A 185 11.79 -2.76 -3.96
N ILE A 186 10.77 -3.35 -4.58
CA ILE A 186 9.46 -3.56 -3.96
C ILE A 186 9.59 -4.51 -2.78
N SER A 187 10.32 -5.60 -2.92
CA SER A 187 10.52 -6.58 -1.82
C SER A 187 11.16 -5.93 -0.60
N GLY A 188 12.19 -5.11 -0.77
CA GLY A 188 12.82 -4.38 0.31
C GLY A 188 11.92 -3.31 0.92
N ALA A 189 11.23 -2.53 0.09
CA ALA A 189 10.34 -1.47 0.53
C ALA A 189 9.17 -2.03 1.37
N TYR A 190 8.55 -3.11 0.94
CA TYR A 190 7.46 -3.74 1.69
C TYR A 190 7.91 -4.42 2.98
N PHE A 191 9.10 -5.06 2.96
CA PHE A 191 9.67 -5.62 4.19
C PHE A 191 9.83 -4.54 5.26
N GLY A 192 10.44 -3.41 4.90
CA GLY A 192 10.67 -2.32 5.84
C GLY A 192 9.40 -1.68 6.34
N ASP A 193 8.43 -1.46 5.47
CA ASP A 193 7.14 -0.89 5.81
C ASP A 193 6.39 -1.74 6.85
N LYS A 194 6.37 -3.07 6.67
CA LYS A 194 5.73 -4.00 7.60
C LYS A 194 6.35 -4.04 8.99
N LEU A 195 7.63 -3.75 9.12
CA LEU A 195 8.34 -3.79 10.40
C LEU A 195 8.51 -2.39 11.03
N SER A 196 8.17 -1.34 10.30
CA SER A 196 8.29 0.03 10.81
C SER A 196 7.18 0.37 11.80
N PRO A 197 7.51 0.88 12.99
CA PRO A 197 6.51 1.41 13.91
C PRO A 197 5.87 2.72 13.43
N MET A 198 6.41 3.33 12.39
CA MET A 198 5.91 4.57 11.78
C MET A 198 4.94 4.30 10.63
N SER A 199 4.78 3.05 10.20
CA SER A 199 3.90 2.67 9.10
C SER A 199 2.42 2.74 9.51
N ASP A 200 1.62 3.33 8.64
CA ASP A 200 0.16 3.39 8.81
C ASP A 200 -0.45 1.97 8.86
N THR A 201 0.04 1.05 8.05
CA THR A 201 -0.46 -0.32 8.00
C THR A 201 -0.15 -1.09 9.27
N THR A 202 1.07 -0.93 9.79
CA THR A 202 1.53 -1.60 11.02
C THR A 202 0.84 -1.05 12.27
N THR A 203 0.50 0.24 12.28
CA THR A 203 -0.17 0.88 13.43
C THR A 203 -1.68 0.65 13.42
N LEU A 204 -2.31 0.62 12.25
CA LEU A 204 -3.76 0.51 12.13
C LEU A 204 -4.27 -0.91 12.46
N ALA A 205 -3.58 -1.95 12.00
CA ALA A 205 -4.01 -3.34 12.20
C ALA A 205 -4.19 -3.71 13.67
N PRO A 206 -3.19 -3.54 14.57
CA PRO A 206 -3.37 -3.84 15.99
C PRO A 206 -4.37 -2.90 16.68
N ALA A 207 -4.46 -1.65 16.27
CA ALA A 207 -5.43 -0.71 16.82
C ALA A 207 -6.88 -1.16 16.57
N MET A 208 -7.16 -1.72 15.40
CA MET A 208 -8.49 -2.27 15.05
C MET A 208 -8.76 -3.62 15.74
N ALA A 209 -7.72 -4.42 16.00
CA ALA A 209 -7.83 -5.72 16.66
C ALA A 209 -7.78 -5.64 18.20
N GLY A 210 -7.53 -4.45 18.78
CA GLY A 210 -7.39 -4.27 20.22
C GLY A 210 -6.04 -4.75 20.79
N GLY A 211 -5.02 -4.93 19.93
CA GLY A 211 -3.67 -5.31 20.28
C GLY A 211 -2.72 -4.12 20.46
N THR A 212 -1.48 -4.40 20.87
CA THR A 212 -0.42 -3.38 20.94
C THR A 212 0.44 -3.39 19.68
N LEU A 213 0.99 -2.23 19.30
CA LEU A 213 1.84 -2.06 18.13
C LEU A 213 3.08 -2.96 18.17
N PHE A 214 3.77 -2.97 19.32
CA PHE A 214 5.03 -3.71 19.42
C PHE A 214 4.83 -5.23 19.48
N ASP A 215 3.74 -5.71 20.10
CA ASP A 215 3.40 -7.13 20.08
C ASP A 215 3.05 -7.57 18.65
N HIS A 216 2.35 -6.73 17.91
CA HIS A 216 2.06 -6.99 16.49
C HIS A 216 3.34 -7.10 15.66
N ILE A 217 4.26 -6.11 15.75
CA ILE A 217 5.54 -6.13 15.03
C ILE A 217 6.35 -7.38 15.42
N LYS A 218 6.45 -7.67 16.72
CA LYS A 218 7.15 -8.86 17.21
C LYS A 218 6.59 -10.15 16.65
N HIS A 219 5.27 -10.25 16.56
CA HIS A 219 4.62 -11.42 15.98
C HIS A 219 4.87 -11.52 14.47
N MET A 220 4.82 -10.40 13.74
CA MET A 220 5.11 -10.36 12.32
C MET A 220 6.54 -10.78 11.97
N LEU A 221 7.53 -10.59 12.86
CA LEU A 221 8.90 -11.03 12.62
C LEU A 221 8.98 -12.54 12.33
N TYR A 222 8.16 -13.36 12.96
CA TYR A 222 8.17 -14.83 12.76
C TYR A 222 7.84 -15.25 11.32
N SER A 223 7.01 -14.50 10.61
CA SER A 223 6.67 -14.78 9.21
C SER A 223 7.49 -13.96 8.23
N THR A 224 7.75 -12.70 8.56
CA THR A 224 8.36 -11.74 7.63
C THR A 224 9.86 -11.97 7.48
N VAL A 225 10.59 -12.29 8.57
CA VAL A 225 12.04 -12.53 8.51
C VAL A 225 12.40 -13.77 7.71
N PRO A 226 11.77 -14.95 7.91
CA PRO A 226 12.04 -16.11 7.06
C PRO A 226 11.76 -15.83 5.58
N SER A 227 10.65 -15.19 5.27
CA SER A 227 10.30 -14.82 3.89
C SER A 227 11.33 -13.85 3.28
N TYR A 228 11.84 -12.92 4.07
CA TYR A 228 12.88 -11.99 3.64
C TYR A 228 14.21 -12.68 3.33
N ILE A 229 14.62 -13.62 4.18
CA ILE A 229 15.84 -14.40 3.96
C ILE A 229 15.72 -15.21 2.65
N ILE A 230 14.58 -15.87 2.43
CA ILE A 230 14.33 -16.61 1.18
C ILE A 230 14.39 -15.66 -0.02
N THR A 231 13.81 -14.47 0.09
CA THR A 231 13.84 -13.44 -0.95
C THR A 231 15.26 -12.97 -1.24
N LEU A 232 16.05 -12.71 -0.21
CA LEU A 232 17.47 -12.33 -0.38
C LEU A 232 18.27 -13.42 -1.08
N ILE A 233 18.11 -14.68 -0.67
CA ILE A 233 18.77 -15.82 -1.32
C ILE A 233 18.34 -15.91 -2.79
N GLY A 234 17.04 -15.73 -3.07
CA GLY A 234 16.54 -15.70 -4.44
C GLY A 234 17.21 -14.61 -5.30
N PHE A 235 17.34 -13.40 -4.78
CA PHE A 235 18.01 -12.31 -5.49
C PHE A 235 19.53 -12.46 -5.60
N ILE A 236 20.19 -13.16 -4.66
CA ILE A 236 21.61 -13.53 -4.79
C ILE A 236 21.79 -14.56 -5.93
N ILE A 237 20.87 -15.50 -6.08
CA ILE A 237 20.96 -16.49 -7.18
C ILE A 237 20.65 -15.86 -8.54
N LEU A 238 19.77 -14.86 -8.57
CA LEU A 238 19.36 -14.18 -9.81
C LEU A 238 20.31 -13.05 -10.23
N SER A 239 21.20 -12.60 -9.36
CA SER A 239 22.17 -11.55 -9.60
C SER A 239 23.46 -12.09 -10.24
#